data_ee9258faa526cf5a1addc2a66c3822d7
#
_entry.id   ee9258faa526cf5a1addc2a66c3822d7
#
_cell.length_a   1.000
_cell.length_b   1.000
_cell.length_c   1.000
_cell.angle_alpha   90.00
_cell.angle_beta   90.00
_cell.angle_gamma   90.00
#
_symmetry.space_group_name_H-M   'P 1'
#
loop_
_entity.id
_entity.type
_entity.pdbx_description
1 polymer ?
#
loop_
_entity_poly.entity_id
_entity_poly.type
_entity_poly.pdbx_seq_one_letter_code
_entity_poly.pdbx_strand_id
1 'polypeptide(L)'
;MILKKICLSNFRNYSSLELKFNKKINIFIGNNAQGKTNILEGIYVLSITKSHRCNKDLFLIKNGEVFTKIRGEIVFENSFNKNYEVLINSNGKRVSINDKVIRKTSEYISNINVVMFCPDDLEILKGPPSGRRYFLNIEISQFYNNYLKLINDYTKVLKNRNEYLKSNRNKINDAYLDVLTTELIKKNVEIIEYRNEYLNKINFYIKKIYKDITGEDKIYIKYETFVNISNEKNMLQEMKVKYDKIKSSELMQGMTLIGTHRDDFSIYINDVKINNYGSQGQHRLAILCFKLAEIEVFRENKYVKPILLLDDIFSELDENKKNNIIKYIEKDLQVFITSTDINKIDENLVKNAEIFYVENGKVYERGEKYGRE
;
A
#
# COMPACT_ATOMS: atom_id res chain seq x y z
N MET A 1 -9.12 -14.77 -5.28
CA MET A 1 -9.54 -13.51 -5.95
C MET A 1 -8.74 -13.35 -7.23
N ILE A 2 -9.40 -13.07 -8.38
CA ILE A 2 -8.77 -12.95 -9.71
C ILE A 2 -9.39 -11.75 -10.44
N LEU A 3 -8.57 -10.84 -10.92
CA LEU A 3 -8.95 -9.78 -11.85
C LEU A 3 -9.08 -10.41 -13.24
N LYS A 4 -10.28 -10.46 -13.78
CA LYS A 4 -10.58 -11.02 -15.11
C LYS A 4 -10.48 -10.01 -16.22
N LYS A 5 -10.79 -8.76 -15.92
CA LYS A 5 -10.83 -7.68 -16.89
C LYS A 5 -10.48 -6.35 -16.22
N ILE A 6 -9.74 -5.51 -16.94
CA ILE A 6 -9.55 -4.11 -16.60
C ILE A 6 -9.85 -3.21 -17.79
N CYS A 7 -10.55 -2.10 -17.53
CA CYS A 7 -10.79 -1.05 -18.51
C CYS A 7 -10.28 0.28 -17.95
N LEU A 8 -9.43 0.95 -18.71
CA LEU A 8 -8.91 2.28 -18.43
C LEU A 8 -9.43 3.27 -19.44
N SER A 9 -10.06 4.35 -19.01
CA SER A 9 -10.51 5.44 -19.87
C SER A 9 -9.86 6.74 -19.42
N ASN A 10 -9.18 7.43 -20.33
CA ASN A 10 -8.46 8.69 -20.08
C ASN A 10 -7.51 8.60 -18.88
N PHE A 11 -6.79 7.48 -18.76
CA PHE A 11 -5.90 7.19 -17.65
C PHE A 11 -4.44 7.32 -18.07
N ARG A 12 -3.70 8.27 -17.49
CA ARG A 12 -2.29 8.53 -17.81
C ARG A 12 -2.09 8.75 -19.31
N ASN A 13 -1.42 7.82 -20.01
CA ASN A 13 -1.20 7.86 -21.46
C ASN A 13 -2.31 7.15 -22.27
N TYR A 14 -3.21 6.39 -21.60
CA TYR A 14 -4.28 5.64 -22.26
C TYR A 14 -5.53 6.48 -22.45
N SER A 15 -6.01 6.63 -23.70
CA SER A 15 -7.36 7.18 -23.98
C SER A 15 -8.42 6.14 -23.66
N SER A 16 -8.22 4.91 -24.16
CA SER A 16 -9.05 3.74 -23.89
C SER A 16 -8.18 2.50 -23.96
N LEU A 17 -8.28 1.66 -22.95
CA LEU A 17 -7.63 0.35 -22.89
C LEU A 17 -8.60 -0.64 -22.27
N GLU A 18 -8.76 -1.79 -22.89
CA GLU A 18 -9.47 -2.94 -22.35
C GLU A 18 -8.56 -4.16 -22.41
N LEU A 19 -8.35 -4.83 -21.27
CA LEU A 19 -7.57 -6.05 -21.17
C LEU A 19 -8.37 -7.12 -20.44
N LYS A 20 -8.31 -8.34 -20.97
CA LYS A 20 -8.84 -9.56 -20.33
C LYS A 20 -7.68 -10.44 -19.92
N PHE A 21 -7.81 -11.10 -18.79
CA PHE A 21 -6.76 -11.93 -18.21
C PHE A 21 -7.27 -13.35 -18.05
N ASN A 22 -6.75 -14.27 -18.86
CA ASN A 22 -7.14 -15.67 -18.90
C ASN A 22 -6.24 -16.54 -18.03
N LYS A 23 -5.01 -16.06 -17.77
CA LYS A 23 -4.02 -16.75 -16.94
C LYS A 23 -3.76 -16.03 -15.62
N LYS A 24 -3.18 -16.75 -14.66
CA LYS A 24 -2.77 -16.16 -13.39
C LYS A 24 -1.52 -15.29 -13.53
N ILE A 25 -0.59 -15.64 -14.41
CA ILE A 25 0.63 -14.89 -14.65
C ILE A 25 0.43 -14.05 -15.92
N ASN A 26 0.60 -12.75 -15.81
CA ASN A 26 0.41 -11.78 -16.90
C ASN A 26 1.66 -10.91 -17.01
N ILE A 27 2.30 -10.90 -18.17
CA ILE A 27 3.58 -10.22 -18.39
C ILE A 27 3.40 -9.12 -19.43
N PHE A 28 3.78 -7.89 -19.10
CA PHE A 28 3.78 -6.73 -19.99
C PHE A 28 5.22 -6.43 -20.42
N ILE A 29 5.51 -6.57 -21.71
CA ILE A 29 6.83 -6.33 -22.30
C ILE A 29 6.80 -5.07 -23.17
N GLY A 30 7.85 -4.27 -23.10
CA GLY A 30 8.01 -3.08 -23.93
C GLY A 30 9.11 -2.17 -23.42
N ASN A 31 9.53 -1.20 -24.22
CA ASN A 31 10.53 -0.22 -23.80
C ASN A 31 10.07 0.66 -22.64
N ASN A 32 10.99 1.40 -22.04
CA ASN A 32 10.63 2.38 -20.99
C ASN A 32 9.69 3.45 -21.54
N ALA A 33 8.85 4.00 -20.66
CA ALA A 33 7.84 5.03 -20.98
C ALA A 33 6.72 4.62 -21.94
N GLN A 34 6.58 3.35 -22.32
CA GLN A 34 5.50 2.88 -23.21
C GLN A 34 4.13 2.75 -22.52
N GLY A 35 4.09 2.73 -21.18
CA GLY A 35 2.85 2.66 -20.40
C GLY A 35 2.68 1.40 -19.55
N LYS A 36 3.65 0.48 -19.53
CA LYS A 36 3.60 -0.75 -18.71
C LYS A 36 3.25 -0.49 -17.25
N THR A 37 4.03 0.37 -16.59
CA THR A 37 3.81 0.79 -15.19
C THR A 37 2.42 1.42 -15.00
N ASN A 38 1.89 2.13 -16.00
CA ASN A 38 0.56 2.74 -15.91
C ASN A 38 -0.56 1.70 -15.87
N ILE A 39 -0.38 0.51 -16.47
CA ILE A 39 -1.35 -0.59 -16.34
C ILE A 39 -1.35 -1.12 -14.90
N LEU A 40 -0.18 -1.39 -14.32
CA LEU A 40 -0.07 -1.82 -12.93
C LEU A 40 -0.61 -0.74 -11.97
N GLU A 41 -0.29 0.53 -12.23
CA GLU A 41 -0.85 1.66 -11.48
C GLU A 41 -2.38 1.69 -11.54
N GLY A 42 -2.97 1.39 -12.70
CA GLY A 42 -4.42 1.27 -12.86
C GLY A 42 -5.02 0.16 -11.99
N ILE A 43 -4.39 -1.02 -11.92
CA ILE A 43 -4.81 -2.11 -11.03
C ILE A 43 -4.66 -1.70 -9.55
N TYR A 44 -3.56 -1.06 -9.20
CA TYR A 44 -3.33 -0.54 -7.86
C TYR A 44 -4.36 0.52 -7.46
N VAL A 45 -4.66 1.49 -8.33
CA VAL A 45 -5.68 2.52 -8.09
C VAL A 45 -7.08 1.90 -7.97
N LEU A 46 -7.39 0.86 -8.74
CA LEU A 46 -8.65 0.12 -8.61
C LEU A 46 -8.81 -0.50 -7.22
N SER A 47 -7.73 -0.93 -6.58
CA SER A 47 -7.73 -1.51 -5.23
C SER A 47 -7.74 -0.44 -4.14
N ILE A 48 -6.75 0.45 -4.16
CA ILE A 48 -6.43 1.39 -3.07
C ILE A 48 -7.12 2.76 -3.27
N THR A 49 -7.65 3.01 -4.45
CA THR A 49 -8.24 4.30 -4.86
C THR A 49 -7.26 5.48 -4.90
N LYS A 50 -5.97 5.24 -4.77
CA LYS A 50 -4.89 6.22 -4.83
C LYS A 50 -3.71 5.67 -5.62
N SER A 51 -2.93 6.56 -6.24
CA SER A 51 -1.67 6.18 -6.86
C SER A 51 -0.57 5.99 -5.82
N HIS A 52 0.36 5.07 -6.09
CA HIS A 52 1.62 4.95 -5.35
C HIS A 52 2.67 5.99 -5.82
N ARG A 53 2.49 6.58 -7.02
CA ARG A 53 3.45 7.49 -7.66
C ARG A 53 3.13 8.97 -7.47
N CYS A 54 1.89 9.34 -7.17
CA CYS A 54 1.49 10.74 -7.03
C CYS A 54 0.46 10.96 -5.93
N ASN A 55 0.56 12.12 -5.27
CA ASN A 55 -0.33 12.49 -4.17
C ASN A 55 -1.64 13.15 -4.63
N LYS A 56 -1.70 13.62 -5.89
CA LYS A 56 -2.88 14.31 -6.44
C LYS A 56 -3.58 13.40 -7.45
N ASP A 57 -4.82 13.03 -7.15
CA ASP A 57 -5.62 12.14 -8.01
C ASP A 57 -5.80 12.71 -9.43
N LEU A 58 -5.83 14.02 -9.60
CA LEU A 58 -5.96 14.68 -10.91
C LEU A 58 -4.81 14.35 -11.88
N PHE A 59 -3.62 14.01 -11.37
CA PHE A 59 -2.50 13.61 -12.23
C PHE A 59 -2.69 12.22 -12.88
N LEU A 60 -3.71 11.48 -12.49
CA LEU A 60 -4.11 10.23 -13.13
C LEU A 60 -4.91 10.47 -14.42
N ILE A 61 -5.50 11.65 -14.57
CA ILE A 61 -6.27 12.02 -15.76
C ILE A 61 -5.30 12.28 -16.91
N LYS A 62 -5.62 11.72 -18.07
CA LYS A 62 -4.84 11.95 -19.29
C LYS A 62 -4.82 13.45 -19.62
N ASN A 63 -3.67 13.95 -20.06
CA ASN A 63 -3.52 15.36 -20.42
C ASN A 63 -4.53 15.76 -21.50
N GLY A 64 -5.23 16.88 -21.27
CA GLY A 64 -6.31 17.39 -22.15
C GLY A 64 -7.70 16.82 -21.84
N GLU A 65 -7.83 15.87 -20.90
CA GLU A 65 -9.10 15.26 -20.52
C GLU A 65 -9.62 15.78 -19.18
N VAL A 66 -10.92 15.65 -18.95
CA VAL A 66 -11.58 16.20 -17.74
C VAL A 66 -11.89 15.13 -16.69
N PHE A 67 -11.77 13.86 -17.04
CA PHE A 67 -11.99 12.75 -16.12
C PHE A 67 -11.12 11.55 -16.47
N THR A 68 -10.93 10.65 -15.53
CA THR A 68 -10.44 9.29 -15.77
C THR A 68 -11.35 8.28 -15.11
N LYS A 69 -11.49 7.10 -15.73
CA LYS A 69 -12.26 5.99 -15.21
C LYS A 69 -11.45 4.70 -15.29
N ILE A 70 -11.41 3.99 -14.17
CA ILE A 70 -10.81 2.67 -14.05
C ILE A 70 -11.91 1.70 -13.63
N ARG A 71 -12.14 0.65 -14.42
CA ARG A 71 -13.14 -0.39 -14.12
C ARG A 71 -12.46 -1.76 -14.15
N GLY A 72 -12.80 -2.63 -13.21
CA GLY A 72 -12.30 -4.00 -13.17
C GLY A 72 -13.38 -4.99 -12.80
N GLU A 73 -13.32 -6.16 -13.43
CA GLU A 73 -14.14 -7.32 -13.11
C GLU A 73 -13.32 -8.30 -12.29
N ILE A 74 -13.76 -8.60 -11.06
CA ILE A 74 -13.06 -9.48 -10.13
C ILE A 74 -13.93 -10.68 -9.79
N VAL A 75 -13.34 -11.86 -9.92
CA VAL A 75 -13.94 -13.15 -9.55
C VAL A 75 -13.37 -13.59 -8.20
N PHE A 76 -14.23 -13.89 -7.26
CA PHE A 76 -13.90 -14.46 -5.96
C PHE A 76 -14.03 -15.98 -5.99
N GLU A 77 -13.37 -16.67 -5.08
CA GLU A 77 -13.36 -18.15 -5.03
C GLU A 77 -14.76 -18.77 -4.94
N ASN A 78 -15.74 -18.03 -4.41
CA ASN A 78 -17.14 -18.45 -4.34
C ASN A 78 -17.92 -18.20 -5.66
N SER A 79 -17.22 -18.00 -6.79
CA SER A 79 -17.80 -17.75 -8.13
C SER A 79 -18.68 -16.50 -8.25
N PHE A 80 -18.59 -15.55 -7.32
CA PHE A 80 -19.27 -14.27 -7.45
C PHE A 80 -18.39 -13.29 -8.18
N ASN A 81 -18.90 -12.75 -9.28
CA ASN A 81 -18.26 -11.67 -10.03
C ASN A 81 -18.72 -10.33 -9.46
N LYS A 82 -17.77 -9.43 -9.23
CA LYS A 82 -18.07 -8.04 -8.86
C LYS A 82 -17.33 -7.09 -9.80
N ASN A 83 -18.05 -6.05 -10.20
CA ASN A 83 -17.50 -4.93 -10.96
C ASN A 83 -17.12 -3.82 -10.01
N TYR A 84 -15.87 -3.38 -10.06
CA TYR A 84 -15.33 -2.27 -9.30
C TYR A 84 -15.04 -1.11 -10.24
N GLU A 85 -15.34 0.10 -9.80
CA GLU A 85 -15.09 1.30 -10.59
C GLU A 85 -14.54 2.42 -9.70
N VAL A 86 -13.54 3.12 -10.24
CA VAL A 86 -13.00 4.38 -9.69
C VAL A 86 -13.12 5.43 -10.78
N LEU A 87 -13.88 6.49 -10.52
CA LEU A 87 -14.02 7.68 -11.37
C LEU A 87 -13.39 8.87 -10.67
N ILE A 88 -12.53 9.60 -11.37
CA ILE A 88 -11.84 10.80 -10.86
C ILE A 88 -12.07 11.95 -11.84
N ASN A 89 -12.45 13.12 -11.33
CA ASN A 89 -12.58 14.38 -12.07
C ASN A 89 -12.27 15.58 -11.17
N SER A 90 -12.43 16.80 -11.66
CA SER A 90 -12.22 18.03 -10.90
C SER A 90 -13.08 18.16 -9.64
N ASN A 91 -14.26 17.53 -9.60
CA ASN A 91 -15.18 17.54 -8.46
C ASN A 91 -14.80 16.52 -7.39
N GLY A 92 -13.79 15.67 -7.65
CA GLY A 92 -13.30 14.66 -6.74
C GLY A 92 -13.36 13.23 -7.27
N LYS A 93 -13.44 12.28 -6.35
CA LYS A 93 -13.39 10.85 -6.63
C LYS A 93 -14.70 10.16 -6.22
N ARG A 94 -15.20 9.29 -7.08
CA ARG A 94 -16.33 8.41 -6.82
C ARG A 94 -15.93 6.96 -7.04
N VAL A 95 -16.33 6.09 -6.14
CA VAL A 95 -16.11 4.63 -6.24
C VAL A 95 -17.44 3.90 -6.23
N SER A 96 -17.53 2.80 -6.97
CA SER A 96 -18.73 1.97 -7.01
C SER A 96 -18.38 0.48 -7.07
N ILE A 97 -19.31 -0.35 -6.58
CA ILE A 97 -19.27 -1.81 -6.64
C ILE A 97 -20.60 -2.26 -7.23
N ASN A 98 -20.57 -3.01 -8.33
CA ASN A 98 -21.74 -3.43 -9.08
C ASN A 98 -22.69 -2.25 -9.37
N ASP A 99 -22.11 -1.15 -9.89
CA ASP A 99 -22.76 0.12 -10.22
C ASP A 99 -23.41 0.87 -9.04
N LYS A 100 -23.33 0.31 -7.80
CA LYS A 100 -23.73 1.02 -6.59
C LYS A 100 -22.61 1.92 -6.09
N VAL A 101 -22.87 3.21 -5.96
CA VAL A 101 -21.94 4.20 -5.44
C VAL A 101 -21.68 3.92 -3.95
N ILE A 102 -20.41 3.79 -3.59
CA ILE A 102 -19.96 3.63 -2.21
C ILE A 102 -19.64 5.01 -1.63
N ARG A 103 -20.32 5.38 -0.54
CA ARG A 103 -20.18 6.71 0.05
C ARG A 103 -18.88 6.87 0.84
N LYS A 104 -18.37 5.81 1.43
CA LYS A 104 -17.15 5.83 2.24
C LYS A 104 -16.09 4.97 1.58
N THR A 105 -14.96 5.56 1.20
CA THR A 105 -13.83 4.85 0.60
C THR A 105 -13.32 3.71 1.49
N SER A 106 -13.50 3.80 2.82
CA SER A 106 -13.17 2.73 3.75
C SER A 106 -13.97 1.44 3.55
N GLU A 107 -15.16 1.52 2.95
CA GLU A 107 -15.99 0.36 2.63
C GLU A 107 -15.58 -0.27 1.29
N TYR A 108 -14.79 0.43 0.50
CA TYR A 108 -14.31 -0.01 -0.80
C TYR A 108 -12.93 -0.69 -0.71
N ILE A 109 -11.96 -0.09 -0.01
CA ILE A 109 -10.52 -0.48 -0.03
C ILE A 109 -10.47 -1.87 0.56
N SER A 110 -10.65 -2.53 1.31
CA SER A 110 -10.41 -3.92 1.75
C SER A 110 -11.03 -5.01 0.88
N ASN A 111 -11.76 -4.66 -0.18
CA ASN A 111 -12.39 -5.66 -1.05
C ASN A 111 -11.43 -6.26 -2.09
N ILE A 112 -10.46 -5.46 -2.54
CA ILE A 112 -9.42 -5.90 -3.47
C ILE A 112 -8.09 -5.69 -2.76
N ASN A 113 -7.32 -6.74 -2.60
CA ASN A 113 -6.02 -6.67 -1.93
C ASN A 113 -4.91 -6.81 -2.95
N VAL A 114 -3.95 -5.91 -2.91
CA VAL A 114 -2.77 -5.92 -3.78
C VAL A 114 -1.51 -5.80 -2.96
N VAL A 115 -0.48 -6.52 -3.35
CA VAL A 115 0.90 -6.30 -2.88
C VAL A 115 1.69 -5.85 -4.09
N MET A 116 2.27 -4.67 -4.01
CA MET A 116 3.02 -4.09 -5.11
C MET A 116 4.49 -3.96 -4.76
N PHE A 117 5.33 -4.36 -5.70
CA PHE A 117 6.76 -4.09 -5.71
C PHE A 117 7.06 -3.09 -6.81
N CYS A 118 7.71 -2.01 -6.48
CA CYS A 118 8.14 -1.01 -7.44
C CYS A 118 9.52 -0.44 -7.05
N PRO A 119 10.26 0.18 -7.99
CA PRO A 119 11.56 0.77 -7.70
C PRO A 119 11.52 1.84 -6.59
N ASP A 120 10.40 2.56 -6.49
CA ASP A 120 10.18 3.62 -5.50
C ASP A 120 9.99 3.09 -4.06
N ASP A 121 9.83 1.78 -3.87
CA ASP A 121 9.67 1.18 -2.53
C ASP A 121 10.88 1.45 -1.61
N LEU A 122 12.05 1.75 -2.17
CA LEU A 122 13.22 2.17 -1.40
C LEU A 122 12.98 3.44 -0.56
N GLU A 123 12.08 4.31 -1.01
CA GLU A 123 11.68 5.52 -0.29
C GLU A 123 10.95 5.21 1.02
N ILE A 124 10.40 4.01 1.18
CA ILE A 124 9.83 3.55 2.47
C ILE A 124 10.90 3.58 3.56
N LEU A 125 12.16 3.21 3.25
CA LEU A 125 13.24 3.22 4.23
C LEU A 125 14.01 4.53 4.26
N LYS A 126 14.29 5.13 3.10
CA LYS A 126 15.12 6.33 2.97
C LYS A 126 14.33 7.63 3.18
N GLY A 127 13.05 7.62 2.86
CA GLY A 127 12.17 8.77 2.93
C GLY A 127 11.80 9.18 4.36
N PRO A 128 11.02 10.25 4.51
CA PRO A 128 10.61 10.76 5.81
C PRO A 128 9.61 9.84 6.52
N PRO A 129 9.51 9.93 7.85
CA PRO A 129 8.54 9.14 8.65
C PRO A 129 7.08 9.26 8.18
N SER A 130 6.71 10.39 7.56
CA SER A 130 5.36 10.56 6.99
C SER A 130 5.06 9.57 5.87
N GLY A 131 6.04 9.26 5.01
CA GLY A 131 5.94 8.25 3.96
C GLY A 131 5.75 6.86 4.54
N ARG A 132 6.54 6.49 5.58
CA ARG A 132 6.41 5.20 6.26
C ARG A 132 5.06 5.03 6.95
N ARG A 133 4.55 6.08 7.61
CA ARG A 133 3.19 6.05 8.20
C ARG A 133 2.11 5.90 7.14
N TYR A 134 2.25 6.60 6.01
CA TYR A 134 1.30 6.50 4.91
C TYR A 134 1.28 5.07 4.35
N PHE A 135 2.46 4.50 4.07
CA PHE A 135 2.62 3.12 3.63
C PHE A 135 1.95 2.16 4.63
N LEU A 136 2.32 2.21 5.91
CA LEU A 136 1.77 1.34 6.95
C LEU A 136 0.24 1.46 7.05
N ASN A 137 -0.30 2.68 6.94
CA ASN A 137 -1.74 2.88 6.97
C ASN A 137 -2.46 2.25 5.76
N ILE A 138 -1.86 2.28 4.58
CA ILE A 138 -2.40 1.63 3.38
C ILE A 138 -2.45 0.11 3.58
N GLU A 139 -1.32 -0.50 3.97
CA GLU A 139 -1.22 -1.95 4.09
C GLU A 139 -2.17 -2.48 5.19
N ILE A 140 -2.21 -1.84 6.36
CA ILE A 140 -3.14 -2.20 7.43
C ILE A 140 -4.60 -2.02 6.99
N SER A 141 -4.91 -0.98 6.21
CA SER A 141 -6.28 -0.75 5.71
C SER A 141 -6.76 -1.81 4.72
N GLN A 142 -5.84 -2.45 3.99
CA GLN A 142 -6.17 -3.59 3.14
C GLN A 142 -6.49 -4.84 3.98
N PHE A 143 -5.84 -5.00 5.12
CA PHE A 143 -5.96 -6.18 5.98
C PHE A 143 -7.13 -6.06 6.97
N TYR A 144 -7.31 -4.89 7.59
CA TYR A 144 -8.38 -4.63 8.58
C TYR A 144 -9.40 -3.62 8.07
N ASN A 145 -10.63 -4.08 7.82
CA ASN A 145 -11.72 -3.29 7.23
C ASN A 145 -12.04 -1.98 7.97
N ASN A 146 -11.86 -1.96 9.30
CA ASN A 146 -12.21 -0.80 10.13
C ASN A 146 -11.06 0.20 10.30
N TYR A 147 -9.83 -0.18 9.95
CA TYR A 147 -8.65 0.64 10.24
C TYR A 147 -8.66 1.98 9.50
N LEU A 148 -9.03 2.00 8.21
CA LEU A 148 -9.11 3.25 7.46
C LEU A 148 -10.15 4.22 8.03
N LYS A 149 -11.29 3.70 8.50
CA LYS A 149 -12.29 4.52 9.19
C LYS A 149 -11.70 5.11 10.47
N LEU A 150 -11.01 4.30 11.27
CA LEU A 150 -10.35 4.74 12.51
C LEU A 150 -9.32 5.86 12.23
N ILE A 151 -8.45 5.70 11.21
CA ILE A 151 -7.49 6.73 10.82
C ILE A 151 -8.17 8.03 10.37
N ASN A 152 -9.26 7.94 9.61
CA ASN A 152 -10.02 9.11 9.18
C ASN A 152 -10.66 9.83 10.37
N ASP A 153 -11.24 9.10 11.31
CA ASP A 153 -11.85 9.65 12.51
C ASP A 153 -10.79 10.26 13.43
N TYR A 154 -9.64 9.59 13.61
CA TYR A 154 -8.48 10.15 14.32
C TYR A 154 -8.01 11.48 13.71
N THR A 155 -7.89 11.52 12.40
CA THR A 155 -7.42 12.72 11.68
C THR A 155 -8.38 13.90 11.88
N LYS A 156 -9.71 13.66 11.94
CA LYS A 156 -10.70 14.70 12.23
C LYS A 156 -10.56 15.23 13.66
N VAL A 157 -10.44 14.33 14.65
CA VAL A 157 -10.27 14.72 16.05
C VAL A 157 -8.96 15.50 16.22
N LEU A 158 -7.87 15.04 15.64
CA LEU A 158 -6.58 15.73 15.65
C LEU A 158 -6.67 17.13 15.04
N LYS A 159 -7.36 17.26 13.90
CA LYS A 159 -7.56 18.55 13.23
C LYS A 159 -8.36 19.50 14.13
N ASN A 160 -9.49 19.04 14.66
CA ASN A 160 -10.34 19.84 15.55
C ASN A 160 -9.58 20.29 16.80
N ARG A 161 -8.79 19.39 17.40
CA ARG A 161 -7.96 19.72 18.58
C ARG A 161 -6.89 20.76 18.23
N ASN A 162 -6.22 20.62 17.08
CA ASN A 162 -5.21 21.59 16.65
C ASN A 162 -5.83 22.97 16.33
N GLU A 163 -6.98 23.01 15.67
CA GLU A 163 -7.72 24.24 15.43
C GLU A 163 -8.12 24.93 16.75
N TYR A 164 -8.60 24.15 17.73
CA TYR A 164 -8.93 24.65 19.04
C TYR A 164 -7.71 25.23 19.78
N LEU A 165 -6.59 24.49 19.83
CA LEU A 165 -5.34 24.96 20.44
C LEU A 165 -4.83 26.26 19.78
N LYS A 166 -4.95 26.37 18.46
CA LYS A 166 -4.48 27.54 17.70
C LYS A 166 -5.35 28.78 17.95
N SER A 167 -6.68 28.60 17.95
CA SER A 167 -7.64 29.72 18.01
C SER A 167 -7.87 30.27 19.42
N ASN A 168 -7.59 29.48 20.46
CA ASN A 168 -7.96 29.80 21.83
C ASN A 168 -6.75 29.94 22.78
N ARG A 169 -5.56 30.28 22.26
CA ARG A 169 -4.33 30.39 23.08
C ARG A 169 -4.47 31.13 24.39
N ASN A 170 -5.27 32.21 24.42
CA ASN A 170 -5.42 33.09 25.55
C ASN A 170 -6.73 32.85 26.38
N LYS A 171 -7.61 31.97 25.93
CA LYS A 171 -8.93 31.71 26.58
C LYS A 171 -9.31 30.22 26.44
N ILE A 172 -8.44 29.34 26.90
CA ILE A 172 -8.68 27.89 26.83
C ILE A 172 -9.75 27.49 27.84
N ASN A 173 -10.76 26.78 27.36
CA ASN A 173 -11.65 26.01 28.21
C ASN A 173 -11.02 24.62 28.42
N ASP A 174 -10.49 24.41 29.61
CA ASP A 174 -9.77 23.16 29.95
C ASP A 174 -10.68 21.94 29.83
N ALA A 175 -11.95 22.03 30.26
CA ALA A 175 -12.88 20.91 30.16
C ALA A 175 -13.12 20.47 28.70
N TYR A 176 -13.22 21.42 27.75
CA TYR A 176 -13.41 21.11 26.36
C TYR A 176 -12.13 20.50 25.72
N LEU A 177 -10.94 21.04 26.06
CA LEU A 177 -9.66 20.47 25.62
C LEU A 177 -9.49 19.04 26.15
N ASP A 178 -9.89 18.76 27.39
CA ASP A 178 -9.81 17.44 27.99
C ASP A 178 -10.73 16.41 27.28
N VAL A 179 -11.92 16.84 26.83
CA VAL A 179 -12.82 16.01 26.02
C VAL A 179 -12.13 15.63 24.69
N LEU A 180 -11.58 16.61 23.96
CA LEU A 180 -10.87 16.37 22.70
C LEU A 180 -9.64 15.49 22.89
N THR A 181 -8.90 15.70 23.98
CA THR A 181 -7.72 14.92 24.34
C THR A 181 -8.09 13.48 24.67
N THR A 182 -9.15 13.27 25.45
CA THR A 182 -9.65 11.93 25.81
C THR A 182 -10.09 11.15 24.58
N GLU A 183 -10.80 11.79 23.65
CA GLU A 183 -11.21 11.17 22.39
C GLU A 183 -9.99 10.80 21.52
N LEU A 184 -9.00 11.70 21.44
CA LEU A 184 -7.76 11.45 20.71
C LEU A 184 -6.96 10.29 21.31
N ILE A 185 -6.87 10.21 22.65
CA ILE A 185 -6.19 9.13 23.37
C ILE A 185 -6.82 7.77 23.04
N LYS A 186 -8.13 7.64 23.11
CA LYS A 186 -8.83 6.39 22.77
C LYS A 186 -8.46 5.91 21.36
N LYS A 187 -8.50 6.82 20.38
CA LYS A 187 -8.14 6.49 19.00
C LYS A 187 -6.65 6.16 18.83
N ASN A 188 -5.76 6.80 19.59
CA ASN A 188 -4.34 6.46 19.59
C ASN A 188 -4.10 5.02 20.05
N VAL A 189 -4.79 4.56 21.10
CA VAL A 189 -4.68 3.19 21.62
C VAL A 189 -5.07 2.20 20.53
N GLU A 190 -6.26 2.34 19.96
CA GLU A 190 -6.74 1.44 18.90
C GLU A 190 -5.78 1.40 17.69
N ILE A 191 -5.23 2.55 17.26
CA ILE A 191 -4.27 2.62 16.16
C ILE A 191 -2.97 1.89 16.51
N ILE A 192 -2.45 2.08 17.73
CA ILE A 192 -1.22 1.41 18.18
C ILE A 192 -1.42 -0.10 18.21
N GLU A 193 -2.57 -0.58 18.71
CA GLU A 193 -2.90 -2.01 18.74
C GLU A 193 -2.89 -2.62 17.33
N TYR A 194 -3.59 -2.02 16.36
CA TYR A 194 -3.59 -2.49 14.97
C TYR A 194 -2.19 -2.50 14.34
N ARG A 195 -1.41 -1.42 14.54
CA ARG A 195 -0.06 -1.32 13.99
C ARG A 195 0.87 -2.34 14.60
N ASN A 196 0.82 -2.50 15.92
CA ASN A 196 1.64 -3.47 16.64
C ASN A 196 1.29 -4.90 16.24
N GLU A 197 0.00 -5.25 16.18
CA GLU A 197 -0.44 -6.56 15.75
C GLU A 197 0.02 -6.88 14.32
N TYR A 198 -0.17 -5.95 13.38
CA TYR A 198 0.26 -6.12 12.00
C TYR A 198 1.77 -6.29 11.87
N LEU A 199 2.56 -5.43 12.51
CA LEU A 199 4.02 -5.52 12.48
C LEU A 199 4.55 -6.78 13.17
N ASN A 200 3.88 -7.30 14.20
CA ASN A 200 4.23 -8.57 14.81
C ASN A 200 3.99 -9.75 13.85
N LYS A 201 2.89 -9.73 13.08
CA LYS A 201 2.66 -10.71 12.01
C LYS A 201 3.73 -10.63 10.93
N ILE A 202 4.08 -9.43 10.48
CA ILE A 202 5.19 -9.22 9.54
C ILE A 202 6.50 -9.75 10.13
N ASN A 203 6.81 -9.47 11.39
CA ASN A 203 8.02 -9.93 12.06
C ASN A 203 8.15 -11.46 12.12
N PHE A 204 7.05 -12.16 12.24
CA PHE A 204 7.03 -13.62 12.22
C PHE A 204 7.51 -14.16 10.86
N TYR A 205 7.00 -13.60 9.77
CA TYR A 205 7.34 -14.07 8.41
C TYR A 205 8.65 -13.51 7.89
N ILE A 206 8.99 -12.24 8.17
CA ILE A 206 10.18 -11.60 7.61
C ILE A 206 11.47 -12.31 8.03
N LYS A 207 11.53 -12.81 9.27
CA LYS A 207 12.67 -13.59 9.78
C LYS A 207 12.89 -14.88 8.97
N LYS A 208 11.80 -15.61 8.71
CA LYS A 208 11.84 -16.85 7.92
C LYS A 208 12.29 -16.57 6.50
N ILE A 209 11.69 -15.58 5.86
CA ILE A 209 11.98 -15.20 4.48
C ILE A 209 13.43 -14.73 4.33
N TYR A 210 13.89 -13.90 5.26
CA TYR A 210 15.27 -13.40 5.27
C TYR A 210 16.27 -14.55 5.43
N LYS A 211 15.97 -15.51 6.30
CA LYS A 211 16.78 -16.71 6.51
C LYS A 211 16.82 -17.57 5.25
N ASP A 212 15.71 -17.77 4.58
CA ASP A 212 15.63 -18.56 3.34
C ASP A 212 16.46 -17.91 2.21
N ILE A 213 16.59 -16.59 2.21
CA ILE A 213 17.35 -15.84 1.17
C ILE A 213 18.83 -15.71 1.51
N THR A 214 19.18 -15.50 2.76
CA THR A 214 20.56 -15.12 3.17
C THR A 214 21.28 -16.18 3.98
N GLY A 215 20.55 -17.12 4.56
CA GLY A 215 21.04 -18.03 5.59
C GLY A 215 21.07 -17.44 7.01
N GLU A 216 20.77 -16.13 7.17
CA GLU A 216 20.78 -15.41 8.44
C GLU A 216 19.34 -15.11 8.90
N ASP A 217 19.09 -15.04 10.21
CA ASP A 217 17.76 -14.79 10.78
C ASP A 217 17.65 -13.50 11.59
N LYS A 218 18.67 -12.65 11.54
CA LYS A 218 18.78 -11.43 12.34
C LYS A 218 18.14 -10.21 11.63
N ILE A 219 16.91 -10.31 11.24
CA ILE A 219 16.09 -9.18 10.75
C ILE A 219 14.86 -9.03 11.62
N TYR A 220 14.50 -7.79 11.97
CA TYR A 220 13.23 -7.48 12.63
C TYR A 220 12.82 -6.04 12.39
N ILE A 221 11.50 -5.79 12.60
CA ILE A 221 10.90 -4.47 12.54
C ILE A 221 10.53 -4.05 13.95
N LYS A 222 10.90 -2.83 14.32
CA LYS A 222 10.51 -2.21 15.58
C LYS A 222 9.52 -1.10 15.32
N TYR A 223 8.37 -1.15 15.98
CA TYR A 223 7.42 -0.06 16.00
C TYR A 223 7.86 0.98 17.03
N GLU A 224 7.96 2.23 16.61
CA GLU A 224 8.42 3.35 17.42
C GLU A 224 7.21 4.26 17.72
N THR A 225 6.69 4.20 18.94
CA THR A 225 5.56 5.00 19.42
C THR A 225 5.92 5.71 20.71
N PHE A 226 5.11 6.71 21.06
CA PHE A 226 5.33 7.59 22.21
C PHE A 226 4.98 6.98 23.56
N VAL A 227 4.45 5.74 23.62
CA VAL A 227 4.09 5.02 24.85
C VAL A 227 4.64 3.59 24.83
N ASN A 228 4.71 2.97 26.01
CA ASN A 228 5.01 1.55 26.10
C ASN A 228 3.79 0.74 25.68
N ILE A 229 4.00 -0.18 24.73
CA ILE A 229 2.92 -1.04 24.25
C ILE A 229 2.61 -2.08 25.34
N SER A 230 1.40 -2.02 25.85
CA SER A 230 0.89 -2.87 26.93
C SER A 230 -0.64 -3.03 26.78
N ASN A 231 -1.33 -3.48 27.82
CA ASN A 231 -2.79 -3.53 27.75
C ASN A 231 -3.42 -2.12 27.64
N GLU A 232 -4.63 -2.06 27.09
CA GLU A 232 -5.38 -0.83 26.84
C GLU A 232 -5.41 0.12 28.04
N LYS A 233 -5.72 -0.40 29.24
CA LYS A 233 -5.83 0.41 30.47
C LYS A 233 -4.53 1.13 30.81
N ASN A 234 -3.42 0.45 30.72
CA ASN A 234 -2.10 1.02 31.01
C ASN A 234 -1.71 2.06 29.96
N MET A 235 -1.94 1.79 28.68
CA MET A 235 -1.69 2.75 27.60
C MET A 235 -2.55 4.01 27.75
N LEU A 236 -3.85 3.89 28.05
CA LEU A 236 -4.73 5.03 28.33
C LEU A 236 -4.20 5.90 29.46
N GLN A 237 -3.78 5.28 30.55
CA GLN A 237 -3.23 6.00 31.72
C GLN A 237 -1.91 6.70 31.40
N GLU A 238 -0.98 5.99 30.74
CA GLU A 238 0.32 6.56 30.34
C GLU A 238 0.14 7.74 29.38
N MET A 239 -0.75 7.61 28.40
CA MET A 239 -1.06 8.68 27.45
C MET A 239 -1.61 9.91 28.15
N LYS A 240 -2.57 9.74 29.07
CA LYS A 240 -3.13 10.85 29.82
C LYS A 240 -2.05 11.64 30.56
N VAL A 241 -1.18 10.93 31.31
CA VAL A 241 -0.04 11.57 32.02
C VAL A 241 0.87 12.32 31.05
N LYS A 242 1.17 11.75 29.87
CA LYS A 242 2.02 12.41 28.88
C LYS A 242 1.38 13.65 28.29
N TYR A 243 0.09 13.60 27.93
CA TYR A 243 -0.63 14.78 27.43
C TYR A 243 -0.72 15.89 28.49
N ASP A 244 -0.96 15.55 29.75
CA ASP A 244 -0.99 16.53 30.85
C ASP A 244 0.38 17.24 31.01
N LYS A 245 1.48 16.47 30.94
CA LYS A 245 2.85 17.02 31.04
C LYS A 245 3.22 17.99 29.94
N ILE A 246 2.73 17.79 28.71
CA ILE A 246 3.08 18.64 27.56
C ILE A 246 2.04 19.70 27.24
N LYS A 247 0.94 19.75 27.99
CA LYS A 247 -0.19 20.68 27.78
C LYS A 247 0.26 22.12 27.56
N SER A 248 1.14 22.64 28.43
CA SER A 248 1.67 23.99 28.30
C SER A 248 2.43 24.23 27.00
N SER A 249 3.23 23.24 26.56
CA SER A 249 3.98 23.32 25.31
C SER A 249 3.06 23.28 24.09
N GLU A 250 2.00 22.47 24.13
CA GLU A 250 0.99 22.40 23.06
C GLU A 250 0.19 23.69 22.94
N LEU A 251 -0.16 24.32 24.08
CA LEU A 251 -0.81 25.62 24.13
C LEU A 251 0.06 26.72 23.51
N MET A 252 1.36 26.72 23.85
CA MET A 252 2.32 27.68 23.30
C MET A 252 2.50 27.51 21.78
N GLN A 253 2.61 26.26 21.30
CA GLN A 253 2.82 25.98 19.88
C GLN A 253 1.52 25.98 19.07
N GLY A 254 0.35 25.84 19.70
CA GLY A 254 -0.94 25.77 19.05
C GLY A 254 -1.16 24.49 18.25
N MET A 255 -0.54 23.38 18.66
CA MET A 255 -0.62 22.10 17.96
C MET A 255 -0.37 20.92 18.90
N THR A 256 -0.89 19.76 18.53
CA THR A 256 -0.66 18.47 19.21
C THR A 256 0.77 17.97 18.93
N LEU A 257 1.52 17.71 19.99
CA LEU A 257 2.94 17.38 19.90
C LEU A 257 3.26 15.89 19.96
N ILE A 258 2.36 15.05 20.51
CA ILE A 258 2.52 13.59 20.58
C ILE A 258 1.28 12.90 20.02
N GLY A 259 1.43 11.64 19.63
CA GLY A 259 0.34 10.82 19.10
C GLY A 259 0.79 10.00 17.89
N THR A 260 -0.07 9.08 17.47
CA THR A 260 0.21 8.13 16.37
C THR A 260 0.49 8.80 15.00
N HIS A 261 0.18 10.08 14.85
CA HIS A 261 0.59 10.89 13.69
C HIS A 261 2.07 11.23 13.67
N ARG A 262 2.82 10.92 14.74
CA ARG A 262 4.27 11.10 14.86
C ARG A 262 5.03 9.80 15.02
N ASP A 263 4.34 8.67 15.14
CA ASP A 263 4.96 7.36 15.25
C ASP A 263 5.77 7.01 14.00
N ASP A 264 6.63 6.02 14.14
CA ASP A 264 7.45 5.49 13.05
C ASP A 264 7.65 3.97 13.18
N PHE A 265 8.27 3.36 12.19
CA PHE A 265 8.84 2.03 12.31
C PHE A 265 10.22 1.98 11.66
N SER A 266 11.04 1.08 12.15
CA SER A 266 12.39 0.89 11.65
C SER A 266 12.69 -0.58 11.45
N ILE A 267 13.46 -0.90 10.42
CA ILE A 267 13.92 -2.25 10.16
C ILE A 267 15.37 -2.36 10.65
N TYR A 268 15.66 -3.45 11.34
CA TYR A 268 16.97 -3.78 11.87
C TYR A 268 17.51 -5.06 11.22
N ILE A 269 18.78 -5.03 10.84
CA ILE A 269 19.55 -6.20 10.40
C ILE A 269 20.80 -6.27 11.28
N ASN A 270 21.05 -7.41 11.94
CA ASN A 270 22.16 -7.58 12.88
C ASN A 270 22.21 -6.45 13.95
N ASP A 271 21.04 -6.08 14.49
CA ASP A 271 20.82 -4.99 15.45
C ASP A 271 21.21 -3.58 14.96
N VAL A 272 21.52 -3.43 13.68
CA VAL A 272 21.77 -2.13 13.05
C VAL A 272 20.50 -1.62 12.41
N LYS A 273 20.08 -0.39 12.74
CA LYS A 273 18.96 0.33 12.12
C LYS A 273 19.29 0.66 10.67
N ILE A 274 18.74 -0.10 9.72
CA ILE A 274 19.10 0.06 8.31
C ILE A 274 18.53 1.31 7.66
N ASN A 275 17.46 1.89 8.19
CA ASN A 275 16.91 3.15 7.68
C ASN A 275 17.97 4.26 7.51
N ASN A 276 18.94 4.29 8.43
CA ASN A 276 19.98 5.32 8.47
C ASN A 276 21.35 4.84 7.98
N TYR A 277 21.66 3.55 8.21
CA TYR A 277 23.02 3.00 8.05
C TYR A 277 23.12 1.86 7.05
N GLY A 278 21.98 1.41 6.47
CA GLY A 278 21.95 0.30 5.53
C GLY A 278 22.57 0.64 4.18
N SER A 279 23.26 -0.34 3.59
CA SER A 279 23.67 -0.27 2.19
C SER A 279 22.44 -0.34 1.27
N GLN A 280 22.57 0.10 0.03
CA GLN A 280 21.48 0.03 -0.94
C GLN A 280 20.99 -1.42 -1.16
N GLY A 281 21.91 -2.40 -1.15
CA GLY A 281 21.56 -3.81 -1.24
C GLY A 281 20.77 -4.31 -0.03
N GLN A 282 21.12 -3.87 1.19
CA GLN A 282 20.37 -4.20 2.41
C GLN A 282 18.96 -3.57 2.40
N HIS A 283 18.82 -2.31 1.95
CA HIS A 283 17.50 -1.69 1.80
C HIS A 283 16.62 -2.48 0.83
N ARG A 284 17.13 -2.83 -0.36
CA ARG A 284 16.38 -3.62 -1.35
C ARG A 284 15.96 -4.97 -0.80
N LEU A 285 16.88 -5.66 -0.13
CA LEU A 285 16.59 -6.97 0.46
C LEU A 285 15.55 -6.88 1.58
N ALA A 286 15.67 -5.88 2.46
CA ALA A 286 14.73 -5.70 3.55
C ALA A 286 13.31 -5.38 3.06
N ILE A 287 13.17 -4.50 2.05
CA ILE A 287 11.89 -4.21 1.41
C ILE A 287 11.32 -5.45 0.72
N LEU A 288 12.17 -6.21 0.00
CA LEU A 288 11.76 -7.47 -0.60
C LEU A 288 11.19 -8.43 0.44
N CYS A 289 11.93 -8.66 1.54
CA CYS A 289 11.48 -9.54 2.62
C CYS A 289 10.20 -9.02 3.29
N PHE A 290 10.07 -7.69 3.46
CA PHE A 290 8.86 -7.08 4.01
C PHE A 290 7.64 -7.37 3.11
N LYS A 291 7.75 -7.10 1.82
CA LYS A 291 6.67 -7.32 0.85
C LYS A 291 6.31 -8.80 0.68
N LEU A 292 7.29 -9.69 0.72
CA LEU A 292 7.02 -11.13 0.74
C LEU A 292 6.33 -11.56 2.05
N ALA A 293 6.69 -10.95 3.18
CA ALA A 293 6.00 -11.18 4.46
C ALA A 293 4.54 -10.69 4.42
N GLU A 294 4.25 -9.57 3.74
CA GLU A 294 2.88 -9.09 3.51
C GLU A 294 2.03 -10.15 2.78
N ILE A 295 2.58 -10.81 1.76
CA ILE A 295 1.88 -11.89 1.05
C ILE A 295 1.52 -13.02 2.02
N GLU A 296 2.44 -13.42 2.90
CA GLU A 296 2.18 -14.49 3.86
C GLU A 296 1.14 -14.07 4.93
N VAL A 297 1.17 -12.80 5.37
CA VAL A 297 0.15 -12.25 6.27
C VAL A 297 -1.25 -12.31 5.63
N PHE A 298 -1.38 -11.96 4.34
CA PHE A 298 -2.65 -12.11 3.62
C PHE A 298 -3.09 -13.57 3.47
N ARG A 299 -2.15 -14.51 3.33
CA ARG A 299 -2.44 -15.95 3.23
C ARG A 299 -2.97 -16.56 4.51
N GLU A 300 -2.59 -16.04 5.70
CA GLU A 300 -3.18 -16.47 6.97
C GLU A 300 -4.70 -16.31 6.97
N ASN A 301 -5.21 -15.29 6.32
CA ASN A 301 -6.63 -15.15 6.08
C ASN A 301 -6.99 -16.00 4.86
N LYS A 302 -7.46 -17.24 5.10
CA LYS A 302 -7.78 -18.25 4.07
C LYS A 302 -8.76 -17.75 2.99
N TYR A 303 -9.39 -16.61 3.20
CA TYR A 303 -10.37 -16.04 2.28
C TYR A 303 -9.80 -14.90 1.41
N VAL A 304 -8.54 -14.49 1.63
CA VAL A 304 -7.95 -13.35 0.92
C VAL A 304 -6.61 -13.74 0.31
N LYS A 305 -6.57 -13.83 -1.02
CA LYS A 305 -5.33 -13.97 -1.81
C LYS A 305 -5.08 -12.64 -2.52
N PRO A 306 -4.01 -11.91 -2.19
CA PRO A 306 -3.72 -10.63 -2.84
C PRO A 306 -3.33 -10.82 -4.30
N ILE A 307 -3.56 -9.81 -5.12
CA ILE A 307 -2.98 -9.68 -6.46
C ILE A 307 -1.56 -9.15 -6.30
N LEU A 308 -0.61 -9.76 -6.97
CA LEU A 308 0.79 -9.36 -6.92
C LEU A 308 1.15 -8.51 -8.15
N LEU A 309 1.67 -7.32 -7.92
CA LEU A 309 2.12 -6.38 -8.95
C LEU A 309 3.64 -6.21 -8.86
N LEU A 310 4.37 -6.53 -9.94
CA LEU A 310 5.83 -6.50 -10.01
C LEU A 310 6.27 -5.54 -11.11
N ASP A 311 6.64 -4.32 -10.75
CA ASP A 311 7.05 -3.29 -11.71
C ASP A 311 8.56 -3.27 -11.89
N ASP A 312 9.03 -3.81 -13.02
CA ASP A 312 10.44 -3.90 -13.48
C ASP A 312 11.45 -4.46 -12.43
N ILE A 313 10.96 -5.31 -11.52
CA ILE A 313 11.75 -5.82 -10.39
C ILE A 313 12.86 -6.79 -10.86
N PHE A 314 12.57 -7.60 -11.87
CA PHE A 314 13.52 -8.63 -12.31
C PHE A 314 14.80 -8.06 -12.93
N SER A 315 14.78 -6.79 -13.38
CA SER A 315 15.97 -6.11 -13.90
C SER A 315 16.97 -5.70 -12.80
N GLU A 316 16.51 -5.61 -11.55
CA GLU A 316 17.28 -5.07 -10.43
C GLU A 316 17.77 -6.12 -9.43
N LEU A 317 17.38 -7.38 -9.60
CA LEU A 317 17.66 -8.47 -8.66
C LEU A 317 18.70 -9.46 -9.24
N ASP A 318 19.54 -9.98 -8.35
CA ASP A 318 20.38 -11.14 -8.64
C ASP A 318 19.53 -12.43 -8.74
N GLU A 319 20.10 -13.47 -9.35
CA GLU A 319 19.42 -14.73 -9.63
C GLU A 319 18.86 -15.42 -8.36
N ASN A 320 19.57 -15.34 -7.23
CA ASN A 320 19.10 -15.94 -5.99
C ASN A 320 17.83 -15.26 -5.47
N LYS A 321 17.76 -13.93 -5.55
CA LYS A 321 16.59 -13.16 -5.14
C LYS A 321 15.43 -13.37 -6.09
N LYS A 322 15.69 -13.45 -7.41
CA LYS A 322 14.67 -13.82 -8.42
C LYS A 322 14.03 -15.15 -8.09
N ASN A 323 14.84 -16.20 -7.87
CA ASN A 323 14.36 -17.55 -7.55
C ASN A 323 13.49 -17.58 -6.28
N ASN A 324 13.81 -16.75 -5.28
CA ASN A 324 12.99 -16.67 -4.08
C ASN A 324 11.64 -16.00 -4.34
N ILE A 325 11.58 -14.91 -5.12
CA ILE A 325 10.29 -14.30 -5.52
C ILE A 325 9.45 -15.32 -6.30
N ILE A 326 10.05 -16.05 -7.24
CA ILE A 326 9.36 -17.06 -8.05
C ILE A 326 8.68 -18.11 -7.16
N LYS A 327 9.34 -18.62 -6.14
CA LYS A 327 8.75 -19.55 -5.16
C LYS A 327 7.48 -19.00 -4.49
N TYR A 328 7.40 -17.69 -4.28
CA TYR A 328 6.20 -17.05 -3.72
C TYR A 328 5.12 -16.83 -4.77
N ILE A 329 5.51 -16.55 -6.03
CA ILE A 329 4.60 -16.39 -7.17
C ILE A 329 3.87 -17.71 -7.48
N GLU A 330 4.58 -18.83 -7.51
CA GLU A 330 4.04 -20.16 -7.85
C GLU A 330 2.96 -20.65 -6.88
N LYS A 331 2.82 -20.01 -5.72
CA LYS A 331 1.87 -20.39 -4.67
C LYS A 331 0.42 -19.90 -4.90
N ASP A 332 -0.07 -19.93 -6.14
CA ASP A 332 -1.50 -19.74 -6.46
C ASP A 332 -2.02 -18.28 -6.37
N LEU A 333 -1.14 -17.32 -6.65
CA LEU A 333 -1.48 -15.91 -6.77
C LEU A 333 -1.72 -15.51 -8.24
N GLN A 334 -2.54 -14.47 -8.44
CA GLN A 334 -2.53 -13.76 -9.71
C GLN A 334 -1.42 -12.71 -9.68
N VAL A 335 -0.60 -12.69 -10.74
CA VAL A 335 0.60 -11.87 -10.81
C VAL A 335 0.61 -11.07 -12.10
N PHE A 336 0.97 -9.81 -12.00
CA PHE A 336 1.20 -8.90 -13.12
C PHE A 336 2.64 -8.41 -13.07
N ILE A 337 3.38 -8.64 -14.14
CA ILE A 337 4.82 -8.35 -14.23
C ILE A 337 5.05 -7.38 -15.37
N THR A 338 5.83 -6.33 -15.16
CA THR A 338 6.37 -5.51 -16.24
C THR A 338 7.85 -5.79 -16.42
N SER A 339 8.31 -5.79 -17.65
CA SER A 339 9.74 -5.88 -17.98
C SER A 339 10.04 -5.18 -19.30
N THR A 340 11.28 -4.75 -19.46
CA THR A 340 11.79 -4.24 -20.74
C THR A 340 12.20 -5.38 -21.68
N ASP A 341 12.52 -6.56 -21.14
CA ASP A 341 13.01 -7.71 -21.91
C ASP A 341 12.45 -9.00 -21.29
N ILE A 342 11.92 -9.87 -22.14
CA ILE A 342 11.37 -11.17 -21.75
C ILE A 342 12.46 -12.12 -21.21
N ASN A 343 13.69 -11.99 -21.70
CA ASN A 343 14.82 -12.83 -21.29
C ASN A 343 15.29 -12.57 -19.86
N LYS A 344 14.84 -11.47 -19.24
CA LYS A 344 15.12 -11.16 -17.83
C LYS A 344 14.18 -11.89 -16.87
N ILE A 345 13.11 -12.48 -17.38
CA ILE A 345 12.09 -13.19 -16.62
C ILE A 345 12.37 -14.69 -16.70
N ASP A 346 12.15 -15.41 -15.61
CA ASP A 346 12.31 -16.86 -15.57
C ASP A 346 11.48 -17.58 -16.66
N GLU A 347 12.10 -18.55 -17.32
CA GLU A 347 11.46 -19.27 -18.44
C GLU A 347 10.19 -20.03 -18.03
N ASN A 348 10.11 -20.56 -16.81
CA ASN A 348 8.91 -21.27 -16.34
C ASN A 348 7.75 -20.31 -16.13
N LEU A 349 8.02 -19.10 -15.64
CA LEU A 349 7.00 -18.05 -15.56
C LEU A 349 6.51 -17.66 -16.95
N VAL A 350 7.43 -17.47 -17.90
CA VAL A 350 7.11 -17.09 -19.30
C VAL A 350 6.26 -18.16 -19.99
N LYS A 351 6.59 -19.46 -19.82
CA LYS A 351 5.81 -20.57 -20.42
C LYS A 351 4.36 -20.61 -19.93
N ASN A 352 4.12 -20.24 -18.68
CA ASN A 352 2.79 -20.28 -18.05
C ASN A 352 2.05 -18.94 -18.10
N ALA A 353 2.68 -17.88 -18.64
CA ALA A 353 2.14 -16.53 -18.67
C ALA A 353 1.28 -16.23 -19.90
N GLU A 354 0.41 -15.27 -19.78
CA GLU A 354 -0.17 -14.48 -20.85
C GLU A 354 0.75 -13.28 -21.09
N ILE A 355 1.17 -13.06 -22.34
CA ILE A 355 2.18 -12.06 -22.68
C ILE A 355 1.55 -10.96 -23.51
N PHE A 356 1.73 -9.73 -23.07
CA PHE A 356 1.27 -8.50 -23.67
C PHE A 356 2.45 -7.62 -24.08
N TYR A 357 2.48 -7.17 -25.32
CA TYR A 357 3.44 -6.19 -25.80
C TYR A 357 2.86 -4.79 -25.72
N VAL A 358 3.59 -3.87 -25.07
CA VAL A 358 3.15 -2.48 -24.85
C VAL A 358 4.01 -1.54 -25.67
N GLU A 359 3.39 -0.78 -26.58
CA GLU A 359 4.05 0.18 -27.45
C GLU A 359 3.19 1.41 -27.67
N ASN A 360 3.71 2.60 -27.35
CA ASN A 360 3.05 3.90 -27.54
C ASN A 360 1.61 3.95 -26.99
N GLY A 361 1.36 3.38 -25.81
CA GLY A 361 0.03 3.35 -25.20
C GLY A 361 -0.95 2.39 -25.86
N LYS A 362 -0.47 1.47 -26.69
CA LYS A 362 -1.26 0.36 -27.24
C LYS A 362 -0.73 -0.96 -26.66
N VAL A 363 -1.63 -1.93 -26.53
CA VAL A 363 -1.30 -3.26 -25.97
C VAL A 363 -1.73 -4.31 -26.99
N TYR A 364 -0.85 -5.25 -27.28
CA TYR A 364 -1.05 -6.34 -28.22
C TYR A 364 -0.80 -7.67 -27.52
N GLU A 365 -1.65 -8.65 -27.71
CA GLU A 365 -1.39 -10.02 -27.26
C GLU A 365 -0.29 -10.70 -28.10
N ARG A 366 0.39 -11.68 -27.50
CA ARG A 366 1.39 -12.49 -28.23
C ARG A 366 0.71 -13.26 -29.36
N GLY A 367 1.07 -12.96 -30.60
CA GLY A 367 0.45 -13.50 -31.82
C GLY A 367 -0.26 -12.45 -32.69
N GLU A 368 -0.73 -11.34 -32.13
CA GLU A 368 -1.34 -10.26 -32.90
C GLU A 368 -0.32 -9.38 -33.64
N LYS A 369 0.89 -9.23 -33.09
CA LYS A 369 1.95 -8.36 -33.62
C LYS A 369 2.72 -9.00 -34.80
N TYR A 370 2.71 -10.31 -34.94
CA TYR A 370 3.43 -11.06 -35.99
C TYR A 370 2.55 -11.54 -37.15
N GLY A 371 1.29 -11.12 -37.21
CA GLY A 371 0.35 -11.49 -38.27
C GLY A 371 0.16 -10.44 -39.36
N ARG A 372 1.00 -9.41 -39.41
CA ARG A 372 0.98 -8.35 -40.43
C ARG A 372 2.40 -7.97 -40.87
N GLU A 373 3.10 -8.91 -41.45
CA GLU A 373 4.16 -8.72 -42.44
C GLU A 373 3.85 -9.53 -43.69
#